data_7f3e27aafbfec39f59b9647f1a906063
#
_entry.id   7f3e27aafbfec39f59b9647f1a906063
#
_cell.length_a   1.000
_cell.length_b   1.000
_cell.length_c   1.000
_cell.angle_alpha   90.00
_cell.angle_beta   90.00
_cell.angle_gamma   90.00
#
_symmetry.space_group_name_H-M   'P 1'
#
loop_
_entity.id
_entity.type
_entity.pdbx_description
1 polymer ?
#
loop_
_entity_poly.entity_id
_entity_poly.type
_entity_poly.pdbx_seq_one_letter_code
_entity_poly.pdbx_strand_id
1 'polypeptide(L)'
;DTLGGEVQTAMGFLDAYELYDITSSANKMPGSYTTYLESYEMPYIYISPEGTLADLLTAAHEYGHFVDGYVNCNQTFSIDCSEVFSQALEYLTLGSTSLGFARAAELRQYKLYDSLETFLTQACYYAFECKAYALPDSELTVGKLNELFAECCVDFGLFDEASAEQAARSWIDVQHFFSAPYY
;
A
#
# COMPACT_ATOMS: atom_id res chain seq x y z
N ASP A 1 5.96 23.57 -1.55
CA ASP A 1 7.15 24.38 -1.23
C ASP A 1 8.05 23.75 -0.16
N THR A 2 7.49 23.02 0.81
CA THR A 2 8.27 22.49 1.95
C THR A 2 9.21 21.34 1.53
N LEU A 3 8.79 20.48 0.59
CA LEU A 3 9.58 19.36 0.10
C LEU A 3 10.46 19.73 -1.10
N GLY A 4 10.15 20.84 -1.79
CA GLY A 4 10.97 21.44 -2.85
C GLY A 4 11.17 20.59 -4.10
N GLY A 5 11.98 21.09 -5.02
CA GLY A 5 12.55 20.36 -6.16
C GLY A 5 11.55 19.57 -7.01
N GLU A 6 11.88 18.31 -7.25
CA GLU A 6 11.12 17.41 -8.12
C GLU A 6 9.74 17.07 -7.58
N VAL A 7 9.57 16.96 -6.24
CA VAL A 7 8.27 16.73 -5.62
C VAL A 7 7.28 17.86 -5.95
N GLN A 8 7.72 19.12 -5.86
CA GLN A 8 6.89 20.25 -6.21
C GLN A 8 6.58 20.31 -7.72
N THR A 9 7.55 19.96 -8.55
CA THR A 9 7.37 19.91 -10.01
C THR A 9 6.35 18.83 -10.39
N ALA A 10 6.45 17.65 -9.79
CA ALA A 10 5.50 16.55 -9.98
C ALA A 10 4.07 16.95 -9.56
N MET A 11 3.91 17.70 -8.46
CA MET A 11 2.60 18.22 -8.04
C MET A 11 2.00 19.18 -9.07
N GLY A 12 2.83 20.08 -9.59
CA GLY A 12 2.38 20.99 -10.66
C GLY A 12 1.96 20.24 -11.93
N PHE A 13 2.63 19.15 -12.25
CA PHE A 13 2.30 18.29 -13.38
C PHE A 13 1.01 17.52 -13.13
N LEU A 14 0.86 16.89 -11.98
CA LEU A 14 -0.37 16.18 -11.57
C LEU A 14 -1.60 17.10 -11.65
N ASP A 15 -1.49 18.31 -11.13
CA ASP A 15 -2.60 19.30 -11.12
C ASP A 15 -2.90 19.83 -12.53
N ALA A 16 -1.86 20.17 -13.31
CA ALA A 16 -2.03 20.74 -14.66
C ALA A 16 -2.70 19.79 -15.66
N TYR A 17 -2.51 18.49 -15.49
CA TYR A 17 -3.06 17.45 -16.36
C TYR A 17 -4.19 16.64 -15.71
N GLU A 18 -4.63 17.02 -14.50
CA GLU A 18 -5.70 16.33 -13.75
C GLU A 18 -5.46 14.81 -13.65
N LEU A 19 -4.22 14.41 -13.33
CA LEU A 19 -3.79 13.00 -13.33
C LEU A 19 -4.23 12.25 -12.06
N TYR A 20 -5.43 12.49 -11.62
CA TYR A 20 -5.99 11.84 -10.43
C TYR A 20 -7.50 11.68 -10.49
N ASP A 21 -8.01 10.67 -9.81
CA ASP A 21 -9.41 10.51 -9.42
C ASP A 21 -9.50 10.26 -7.91
N ILE A 22 -9.86 11.28 -7.14
CA ILE A 22 -10.00 11.25 -5.67
C ILE A 22 -11.47 11.53 -5.29
N THR A 23 -12.40 11.05 -6.09
CA THR A 23 -13.82 11.27 -5.83
C THR A 23 -14.44 10.13 -5.02
N SER A 24 -15.36 10.43 -4.12
CA SER A 24 -16.16 9.42 -3.44
C SER A 24 -17.37 9.04 -4.26
N SER A 25 -17.60 7.76 -4.51
CA SER A 25 -18.78 7.27 -5.25
C SER A 25 -19.12 5.84 -4.82
N ALA A 26 -20.39 5.55 -4.67
CA ALA A 26 -20.87 4.21 -4.33
C ALA A 26 -20.57 3.15 -5.42
N ASN A 27 -20.28 3.60 -6.64
CA ASN A 27 -19.97 2.72 -7.77
C ASN A 27 -18.45 2.62 -8.03
N LYS A 28 -17.64 3.28 -7.20
CA LYS A 28 -16.19 3.27 -7.31
C LYS A 28 -15.63 2.04 -6.61
N MET A 29 -14.66 1.39 -7.21
CA MET A 29 -13.97 0.26 -6.58
C MET A 29 -13.28 0.74 -5.31
N PRO A 30 -13.43 0.05 -4.18
CA PRO A 30 -12.69 0.36 -2.97
C PRO A 30 -11.18 0.24 -3.17
N GLY A 31 -10.42 0.96 -2.37
CA GLY A 31 -8.97 0.95 -2.40
C GLY A 31 -8.37 2.15 -3.12
N SER A 32 -7.04 2.18 -3.13
CA SER A 32 -6.24 3.25 -3.73
C SER A 32 -5.04 2.65 -4.40
N TYR A 33 -4.58 3.24 -5.48
CA TYR A 33 -3.38 2.84 -6.19
C TYR A 33 -2.89 3.94 -7.11
N THR A 34 -1.61 3.89 -7.41
CA THR A 34 -1.01 4.68 -8.49
C THR A 34 -0.59 3.72 -9.60
N THR A 35 -0.90 4.06 -10.83
CA THR A 35 -0.53 3.29 -12.01
C THR A 35 0.19 4.16 -13.03
N TYR A 36 0.99 3.55 -13.89
CA TYR A 36 1.61 4.24 -15.00
C TYR A 36 0.83 3.98 -16.29
N LEU A 37 0.41 5.04 -16.95
CA LEU A 37 -0.31 4.99 -18.20
C LEU A 37 0.68 4.95 -19.36
N GLU A 38 1.10 3.76 -19.76
CA GLU A 38 2.16 3.52 -20.76
C GLU A 38 1.96 4.31 -22.06
N SER A 39 0.72 4.37 -22.59
CA SER A 39 0.41 5.08 -23.83
C SER A 39 0.53 6.59 -23.73
N TYR A 40 0.52 7.12 -22.52
CA TYR A 40 0.62 8.56 -22.22
C TYR A 40 1.95 8.92 -21.56
N GLU A 41 2.74 7.91 -21.20
CA GLU A 41 4.02 8.05 -20.50
C GLU A 41 3.90 8.89 -19.22
N MET A 42 2.84 8.65 -18.43
CA MET A 42 2.58 9.41 -17.20
C MET A 42 1.93 8.57 -16.10
N PRO A 43 2.26 8.85 -14.82
CA PRO A 43 1.58 8.23 -13.68
C PRO A 43 0.17 8.81 -13.49
N TYR A 44 -0.70 8.04 -12.85
CA TYR A 44 -2.08 8.41 -12.52
C TYR A 44 -2.48 7.89 -11.16
N ILE A 45 -3.10 8.73 -10.34
CA ILE A 45 -3.56 8.40 -8.99
C ILE A 45 -5.05 8.07 -9.00
N TYR A 46 -5.40 6.94 -8.39
CA TYR A 46 -6.76 6.56 -8.07
C TYR A 46 -6.91 6.41 -6.57
N ILE A 47 -7.87 7.12 -5.96
CA ILE A 47 -8.20 7.02 -4.54
C ILE A 47 -9.71 6.94 -4.38
N SER A 48 -10.20 5.93 -3.66
CA SER A 48 -11.57 5.84 -3.20
C SER A 48 -11.63 6.24 -1.72
N PRO A 49 -11.83 7.53 -1.39
CA PRO A 49 -11.71 7.99 -0.01
C PRO A 49 -12.86 7.46 0.85
N GLU A 50 -12.54 7.09 2.10
CA GLU A 50 -13.49 6.55 3.08
C GLU A 50 -14.04 7.65 4.02
N GLY A 51 -13.51 8.87 3.95
CA GLY A 51 -13.87 9.98 4.83
C GLY A 51 -13.20 9.90 6.20
N THR A 52 -12.07 9.20 6.27
CA THR A 52 -11.31 8.98 7.51
C THR A 52 -10.03 9.82 7.56
N LEU A 53 -9.40 9.87 8.73
CA LEU A 53 -8.10 10.52 8.88
C LEU A 53 -7.00 9.80 8.08
N ALA A 54 -7.16 8.50 7.85
CA ALA A 54 -6.24 7.70 7.06
C ALA A 54 -6.14 8.17 5.60
N ASP A 55 -7.20 8.72 5.02
CA ASP A 55 -7.19 9.20 3.63
C ASP A 55 -6.08 10.23 3.36
N LEU A 56 -5.66 10.97 4.37
CA LEU A 56 -4.55 11.92 4.25
C LEU A 56 -3.20 11.21 4.04
N LEU A 57 -2.98 10.11 4.74
CA LEU A 57 -1.79 9.29 4.58
C LEU A 57 -1.84 8.51 3.26
N THR A 58 -3.01 7.98 2.92
CA THR A 58 -3.24 7.33 1.62
C THR A 58 -2.93 8.28 0.46
N ALA A 59 -3.40 9.53 0.53
CA ALA A 59 -3.09 10.51 -0.50
C ALA A 59 -1.60 10.85 -0.58
N ALA A 60 -0.89 10.91 0.56
CA ALA A 60 0.55 11.12 0.58
C ALA A 60 1.30 9.90 0.04
N HIS A 61 0.84 8.69 0.35
CA HIS A 61 1.36 7.42 -0.14
C HIS A 61 1.29 7.34 -1.67
N GLU A 62 0.07 7.49 -2.21
CA GLU A 62 -0.15 7.43 -3.66
C GLU A 62 0.62 8.54 -4.40
N TYR A 63 0.73 9.71 -3.77
CA TYR A 63 1.53 10.78 -4.33
C TYR A 63 3.04 10.43 -4.33
N GLY A 64 3.51 9.62 -3.39
CA GLY A 64 4.87 9.08 -3.39
C GLY A 64 5.15 8.22 -4.62
N HIS A 65 4.25 7.31 -4.93
CA HIS A 65 4.32 6.52 -6.16
C HIS A 65 4.21 7.38 -7.42
N PHE A 66 3.37 8.43 -7.39
CA PHE A 66 3.29 9.37 -8.51
C PHE A 66 4.62 10.08 -8.76
N VAL A 67 5.29 10.56 -7.70
CA VAL A 67 6.61 11.20 -7.81
C VAL A 67 7.64 10.22 -8.39
N ASP A 68 7.64 8.97 -7.91
CA ASP A 68 8.52 7.92 -8.44
C ASP A 68 8.28 7.70 -9.93
N GLY A 69 7.02 7.47 -10.34
CA GLY A 69 6.65 7.30 -11.74
C GLY A 69 6.99 8.52 -12.62
N TYR A 70 6.82 9.72 -12.07
CA TYR A 70 7.14 10.96 -12.78
C TYR A 70 8.65 11.14 -12.98
N VAL A 71 9.46 10.90 -11.95
CA VAL A 71 10.92 11.12 -12.00
C VAL A 71 11.63 10.01 -12.77
N ASN A 72 11.22 8.76 -12.56
CA ASN A 72 11.90 7.58 -13.06
C ASN A 72 11.28 7.01 -14.34
N CYS A 73 10.22 7.63 -14.88
CA CYS A 73 9.56 7.22 -16.11
C CYS A 73 9.21 5.72 -16.13
N ASN A 74 8.65 5.21 -15.02
CA ASN A 74 8.29 3.81 -14.83
C ASN A 74 9.45 2.82 -15.06
N GLN A 75 10.69 3.24 -14.85
CA GLN A 75 11.79 2.28 -14.82
C GLN A 75 11.56 1.32 -13.66
N THR A 76 11.48 0.04 -13.98
CA THR A 76 11.16 -1.03 -13.03
C THR A 76 12.23 -1.14 -11.94
N PHE A 77 12.01 -0.45 -10.85
CA PHE A 77 12.60 -0.85 -9.57
C PHE A 77 11.81 -2.03 -9.02
N SER A 78 12.42 -2.79 -8.11
CA SER A 78 11.64 -3.74 -7.34
C SER A 78 10.54 -2.98 -6.59
N ILE A 79 9.41 -3.62 -6.36
CA ILE A 79 8.28 -3.01 -5.64
C ILE A 79 8.71 -2.49 -4.27
N ASP A 80 9.68 -3.16 -3.61
CA ASP A 80 10.30 -2.71 -2.36
C ASP A 80 10.89 -1.29 -2.47
N CYS A 81 11.53 -0.97 -3.60
CA CYS A 81 12.09 0.35 -3.82
C CYS A 81 10.99 1.39 -4.08
N SER A 82 9.92 1.02 -4.76
CA SER A 82 8.78 1.90 -5.00
C SER A 82 8.08 2.28 -3.70
N GLU A 83 7.95 1.34 -2.75
CA GLU A 83 7.38 1.60 -1.43
C GLU A 83 8.23 2.54 -0.56
N VAL A 84 9.51 2.69 -0.84
CA VAL A 84 10.34 3.69 -0.16
C VAL A 84 9.86 5.11 -0.45
N PHE A 85 9.45 5.41 -1.68
CA PHE A 85 8.92 6.73 -2.06
C PHE A 85 7.58 7.02 -1.40
N SER A 86 6.66 6.06 -1.42
CA SER A 86 5.33 6.19 -0.83
C SER A 86 5.40 6.38 0.68
N GLN A 87 6.10 5.48 1.39
CA GLN A 87 6.27 5.55 2.84
C GLN A 87 7.04 6.82 3.27
N ALA A 88 8.07 7.22 2.53
CA ALA A 88 8.81 8.44 2.84
C ALA A 88 7.92 9.68 2.79
N LEU A 89 7.05 9.81 1.79
CA LEU A 89 6.15 10.97 1.70
C LEU A 89 5.09 10.99 2.82
N GLU A 90 4.60 9.85 3.27
CA GLU A 90 3.73 9.80 4.44
C GLU A 90 4.44 10.41 5.68
N TYR A 91 5.66 9.94 5.98
CA TYR A 91 6.43 10.45 7.13
C TYR A 91 6.83 11.92 6.97
N LEU A 92 7.23 12.36 5.80
CA LEU A 92 7.55 13.76 5.51
C LEU A 92 6.32 14.66 5.67
N THR A 93 5.15 14.20 5.26
CA THR A 93 3.87 14.88 5.45
C THR A 93 3.58 15.09 6.94
N LEU A 94 3.79 14.07 7.77
CA LEU A 94 3.63 14.17 9.23
C LEU A 94 4.62 15.13 9.90
N GLY A 95 5.80 15.29 9.31
CA GLY A 95 6.84 16.22 9.79
C GLY A 95 6.53 17.69 9.44
N SER A 96 5.67 17.94 8.47
CA SER A 96 5.40 19.29 7.98
C SER A 96 4.47 20.05 8.91
N THR A 97 4.99 21.09 9.57
CA THR A 97 4.19 22.02 10.39
C THR A 97 3.36 22.99 9.53
N SER A 98 3.72 23.19 8.26
CA SER A 98 3.05 24.10 7.34
C SER A 98 1.70 23.56 6.84
N LEU A 99 1.46 22.26 6.92
CA LEU A 99 0.19 21.65 6.52
C LEU A 99 -0.94 21.87 7.54
N GLY A 100 -0.61 22.38 8.73
CA GLY A 100 -1.61 22.89 9.69
C GLY A 100 -2.68 21.89 10.11
N PHE A 101 -2.37 20.60 10.11
CA PHE A 101 -3.34 19.57 10.50
C PHE A 101 -3.81 19.79 11.93
N ALA A 102 -5.10 20.09 12.11
CA ALA A 102 -5.71 20.25 13.43
C ALA A 102 -5.55 19.00 14.31
N ARG A 103 -5.34 17.82 13.72
CA ARG A 103 -5.21 16.52 14.38
C ARG A 103 -3.85 15.85 14.13
N ALA A 104 -2.78 16.63 13.99
CA ALA A 104 -1.45 16.10 13.65
C ALA A 104 -0.92 15.06 14.67
N ALA A 105 -1.22 15.22 15.96
CA ALA A 105 -0.80 14.26 16.99
C ALA A 105 -1.50 12.90 16.83
N GLU A 106 -2.80 12.91 16.53
CA GLU A 106 -3.57 11.69 16.27
C GLU A 106 -3.12 10.99 14.99
N LEU A 107 -2.86 11.76 13.95
CA LEU A 107 -2.36 11.24 12.69
C LEU A 107 -0.99 10.55 12.85
N ARG A 108 -0.09 11.14 13.65
CA ARG A 108 1.21 10.53 13.97
C ARG A 108 1.05 9.24 14.76
N GLN A 109 0.16 9.23 15.74
CA GLN A 109 -0.11 8.03 16.51
C GLN A 109 -0.72 6.93 15.63
N TYR A 110 -1.68 7.29 14.79
CA TYR A 110 -2.26 6.38 13.81
C TYR A 110 -1.17 5.77 12.90
N LYS A 111 -0.31 6.60 12.28
CA LYS A 111 0.77 6.12 11.40
C LYS A 111 1.76 5.20 12.11
N LEU A 112 2.03 5.42 13.39
CA LEU A 112 2.90 4.53 14.16
C LEU A 112 2.28 3.13 14.30
N TYR A 113 0.99 3.04 14.62
CA TYR A 113 0.28 1.76 14.70
C TYR A 113 0.18 1.10 13.33
N ASP A 114 -0.23 1.84 12.32
CA ASP A 114 -0.31 1.41 10.92
C ASP A 114 1.03 0.83 10.44
N SER A 115 2.15 1.48 10.75
CA SER A 115 3.47 0.98 10.37
C SER A 115 3.86 -0.31 11.08
N LEU A 116 3.48 -0.49 12.35
CA LEU A 116 3.71 -1.74 13.08
C LEU A 116 2.83 -2.86 12.52
N GLU A 117 1.56 -2.57 12.26
CA GLU A 117 0.63 -3.53 11.66
C GLU A 117 1.09 -3.95 10.25
N THR A 118 1.48 -2.97 9.42
CA THR A 118 2.03 -3.22 8.09
C THR A 118 3.26 -4.11 8.17
N PHE A 119 4.20 -3.83 9.08
CA PHE A 119 5.40 -4.64 9.24
C PHE A 119 5.07 -6.10 9.59
N LEU A 120 4.16 -6.33 10.55
CA LEU A 120 3.75 -7.67 10.94
C LEU A 120 3.00 -8.40 9.83
N THR A 121 2.11 -7.68 9.13
CA THR A 121 1.32 -8.22 8.02
C THR A 121 2.23 -8.63 6.86
N GLN A 122 3.16 -7.77 6.46
CA GLN A 122 4.11 -8.06 5.37
C GLN A 122 5.02 -9.25 5.73
N ALA A 123 5.50 -9.33 6.98
CA ALA A 123 6.30 -10.46 7.44
C ALA A 123 5.49 -11.77 7.46
N CYS A 124 4.20 -11.71 7.83
CA CYS A 124 3.29 -12.84 7.75
C CYS A 124 3.09 -13.32 6.30
N TYR A 125 2.85 -12.40 5.39
CA TYR A 125 2.66 -12.70 3.96
C TYR A 125 3.90 -13.32 3.34
N TYR A 126 5.08 -12.79 3.63
CA TYR A 126 6.34 -13.37 3.20
C TYR A 126 6.52 -14.79 3.74
N ALA A 127 6.25 -15.02 5.04
CA ALA A 127 6.36 -16.34 5.64
C ALA A 127 5.37 -17.34 5.00
N PHE A 128 4.14 -16.89 4.70
CA PHE A 128 3.15 -17.68 3.98
C PHE A 128 3.64 -18.07 2.58
N GLU A 129 4.14 -17.12 1.78
CA GLU A 129 4.68 -17.42 0.45
C GLU A 129 5.83 -18.41 0.52
N CYS A 130 6.79 -18.22 1.44
CA CYS A 130 7.89 -19.15 1.63
C CYS A 130 7.41 -20.57 1.93
N LYS A 131 6.41 -20.72 2.81
CA LYS A 131 5.81 -22.03 3.12
C LYS A 131 5.05 -22.60 1.92
N ALA A 132 4.28 -21.77 1.20
CA ALA A 132 3.50 -22.19 0.03
C ALA A 132 4.39 -22.66 -1.12
N TYR A 133 5.44 -21.89 -1.45
CA TYR A 133 6.39 -22.27 -2.51
C TYR A 133 7.27 -23.49 -2.15
N ALA A 134 7.41 -23.82 -0.88
CA ALA A 134 8.12 -25.02 -0.43
C ALA A 134 7.26 -26.29 -0.50
N LEU A 135 5.95 -26.18 -0.75
CA LEU A 135 5.09 -27.35 -0.88
C LEU A 135 5.39 -28.13 -2.19
N PRO A 136 5.37 -29.45 -2.15
CA PRO A 136 5.34 -30.24 -3.37
C PRO A 136 4.00 -30.05 -4.10
N ASP A 137 3.99 -30.13 -5.43
CA ASP A 137 2.80 -29.92 -6.27
C ASP A 137 1.60 -30.77 -5.81
N SER A 138 1.84 -31.96 -5.31
CA SER A 138 0.80 -32.89 -4.83
C SER A 138 0.07 -32.39 -3.55
N GLU A 139 0.68 -31.49 -2.80
CA GLU A 139 0.14 -30.90 -1.58
C GLU A 139 -0.40 -29.47 -1.80
N LEU A 140 -0.15 -28.89 -2.96
CA LEU A 140 -0.58 -27.53 -3.30
C LEU A 140 -2.10 -27.52 -3.55
N THR A 141 -2.86 -27.43 -2.48
CA THR A 141 -4.32 -27.37 -2.51
C THR A 141 -4.84 -26.15 -1.78
N VAL A 142 -6.04 -25.66 -2.14
CA VAL A 142 -6.68 -24.52 -1.45
C VAL A 142 -6.82 -24.80 0.06
N GLY A 143 -7.16 -26.03 0.45
CA GLY A 143 -7.25 -26.41 1.86
C GLY A 143 -5.92 -26.24 2.58
N LYS A 144 -4.83 -26.71 1.98
CA LYS A 144 -3.48 -26.60 2.57
C LYS A 144 -3.00 -25.14 2.64
N LEU A 145 -3.30 -24.34 1.63
CA LEU A 145 -2.97 -22.91 1.63
C LEU A 145 -3.75 -22.17 2.73
N ASN A 146 -5.04 -22.49 2.92
CA ASN A 146 -5.83 -21.93 4.02
C ASN A 146 -5.25 -22.26 5.40
N GLU A 147 -4.83 -23.51 5.61
CA GLU A 147 -4.18 -23.94 6.85
C GLU A 147 -2.88 -23.17 7.10
N LEU A 148 -2.00 -23.07 6.08
CA LEU A 148 -0.74 -22.36 6.19
C LEU A 148 -0.92 -20.88 6.46
N PHE A 149 -1.90 -20.25 5.80
CA PHE A 149 -2.17 -18.83 6.01
C PHE A 149 -2.69 -18.57 7.42
N ALA A 150 -3.65 -19.38 7.91
CA ALA A 150 -4.14 -19.28 9.28
C ALA A 150 -3.01 -19.46 10.31
N GLU A 151 -2.14 -20.46 10.12
CA GLU A 151 -0.98 -20.70 10.97
C GLU A 151 -0.05 -19.46 10.99
N CYS A 152 0.28 -18.90 9.84
CA CYS A 152 1.09 -17.68 9.76
C CYS A 152 0.43 -16.51 10.49
N CYS A 153 -0.87 -16.30 10.30
CA CYS A 153 -1.59 -15.22 10.98
C CYS A 153 -1.53 -15.35 12.51
N VAL A 154 -1.57 -16.57 13.06
CA VAL A 154 -1.40 -16.81 14.50
C VAL A 154 0.05 -16.59 14.92
N ASP A 155 1.02 -17.14 14.18
CA ASP A 155 2.45 -17.03 14.49
C ASP A 155 2.91 -15.57 14.57
N PHE A 156 2.38 -14.70 13.72
CA PHE A 156 2.68 -13.27 13.70
C PHE A 156 1.76 -12.42 14.58
N GLY A 157 0.82 -13.04 15.29
CA GLY A 157 -0.08 -12.35 16.21
C GLY A 157 -1.11 -11.44 15.55
N LEU A 158 -1.39 -11.64 14.26
CA LEU A 158 -2.42 -10.88 13.54
C LEU A 158 -3.82 -11.33 13.94
N PHE A 159 -3.99 -12.61 14.27
CA PHE A 159 -5.22 -13.20 14.75
C PHE A 159 -4.93 -14.18 15.89
N ASP A 160 -5.91 -14.35 16.79
CA ASP A 160 -5.91 -15.47 17.71
C ASP A 160 -6.38 -16.76 17.00
N GLU A 161 -6.20 -17.92 17.64
CA GLU A 161 -6.58 -19.22 17.07
C GLU A 161 -8.06 -19.29 16.67
N ALA A 162 -8.95 -18.62 17.40
CA ALA A 162 -10.40 -18.65 17.14
C ALA A 162 -10.78 -17.82 15.90
N SER A 163 -10.06 -16.73 15.65
CA SER A 163 -10.29 -15.81 14.52
C SER A 163 -9.55 -16.23 13.26
N ALA A 164 -8.43 -16.95 13.40
CA ALA A 164 -7.58 -17.35 12.29
C ALA A 164 -8.30 -18.27 11.27
N GLU A 165 -9.21 -19.12 11.72
CA GLU A 165 -10.01 -19.97 10.82
C GLU A 165 -10.92 -19.14 9.91
N GLN A 166 -11.47 -18.03 10.41
CA GLN A 166 -12.31 -17.11 9.62
C GLN A 166 -11.47 -16.35 8.59
N ALA A 167 -10.25 -15.96 8.97
CA ALA A 167 -9.31 -15.25 8.12
C ALA A 167 -8.55 -16.17 7.14
N ALA A 168 -8.63 -17.49 7.32
CA ALA A 168 -7.83 -18.47 6.58
C ALA A 168 -7.92 -18.34 5.04
N ARG A 169 -8.99 -17.74 4.52
CA ARG A 169 -9.21 -17.56 3.07
C ARG A 169 -8.83 -16.17 2.58
N SER A 170 -8.51 -15.21 3.46
CA SER A 170 -8.28 -13.82 3.03
C SER A 170 -7.00 -13.63 2.20
N TRP A 171 -6.10 -14.61 2.15
CA TRP A 171 -4.97 -14.58 1.22
C TRP A 171 -5.40 -14.44 -0.24
N ILE A 172 -6.64 -14.87 -0.59
CA ILE A 172 -7.19 -14.77 -1.96
C ILE A 172 -7.39 -13.31 -2.37
N ASP A 173 -7.63 -12.43 -1.39
CA ASP A 173 -7.86 -11.00 -1.62
C ASP A 173 -6.56 -10.20 -1.74
N VAL A 174 -5.40 -10.82 -1.43
CA VAL A 174 -4.08 -10.20 -1.56
C VAL A 174 -3.59 -10.33 -3.00
N GLN A 175 -3.82 -9.31 -3.81
CA GLN A 175 -3.51 -9.32 -5.25
C GLN A 175 -2.03 -9.60 -5.56
N HIS A 176 -1.12 -9.18 -4.69
CA HIS A 176 0.32 -9.35 -4.87
C HIS A 176 0.73 -10.82 -4.97
N PHE A 177 0.09 -11.72 -4.23
CA PHE A 177 0.35 -13.16 -4.33
C PHE A 177 0.11 -13.76 -5.72
N PHE A 178 -0.65 -13.06 -6.57
CA PHE A 178 -1.02 -13.49 -7.91
C PHE A 178 -0.31 -12.71 -9.02
N SER A 179 0.37 -11.61 -8.68
CA SER A 179 1.04 -10.75 -9.65
C SER A 179 2.54 -11.00 -9.71
N ALA A 180 3.21 -11.11 -8.59
CA ALA A 180 4.63 -11.42 -8.48
C ALA A 180 4.98 -11.84 -7.04
N PRO A 181 5.88 -12.81 -6.84
CA PRO A 181 6.41 -13.09 -5.51
C PRO A 181 7.27 -11.90 -5.07
N TYR A 182 6.91 -11.25 -3.98
CA TYR A 182 7.65 -10.09 -3.55
C TYR A 182 7.69 -9.83 -2.04
N TYR A 183 6.82 -10.45 -1.25
CA TYR A 183 6.85 -10.31 0.20
C TYR A 183 8.03 -10.98 0.85
#